data_e0dba68ed6f6efa97798143c4cecc5f5
#
_entry.id   e0dba68ed6f6efa97798143c4cecc5f5
#
_cell.length_a   1.000
_cell.length_b   1.000
_cell.length_c   1.000
_cell.angle_alpha   90.00
_cell.angle_beta   90.00
_cell.angle_gamma   90.00
#
_symmetry.space_group_name_H-M   'P 1'
#
loop_
_entity.id
_entity.type
_entity.pdbx_description
1 polymer ?
#
loop_
_entity_poly.entity_id
_entity_poly.type
_entity_poly.pdbx_seq_one_letter_code
_entity_poly.pdbx_strand_id
1 'polypeptide(L)'
;VTRQRRRLETGGLARLLALVGTAAALLASARSIAQQAEATSLSGRPLMAPATLPNQAKLEADLREAERDAAARPDDPEALIWLGRRQAYLWRYQEAIATFSRGIARWPDNPKLFRHRGHRFITTRQFARAQQDFERAAALVRGKADEIEPDGAPNLAGVPRSTLQFNIWYHLGLARYLQANYQGAYDAYVECMKVSANDDAVTATSDWMWMTLMRLGRKSDADRVLERITPKMDILENASYHRRLLMYKGLERPEALLDPKADDTTVATQGYGVGNYYFVNGDRARARQVFERVVAGAGWNAFGFIAAEADLRR
;
A
#
# COMPACT_ATOMS: atom_id res chain seq x y z
N VAL A 1 56.36 5.18 -74.20
CA VAL A 1 55.60 4.08 -73.63
C VAL A 1 55.16 4.46 -72.22
N THR A 2 53.90 4.93 -72.02
CA THR A 2 53.36 5.52 -70.80
C THR A 2 52.47 4.48 -70.12
N ARG A 3 52.77 4.08 -68.89
CA ARG A 3 51.90 3.23 -68.05
C ARG A 3 51.01 4.11 -67.20
N GLN A 4 49.70 4.09 -67.44
CA GLN A 4 48.65 4.65 -66.60
C GLN A 4 48.25 3.67 -65.52
N ARG A 5 48.46 3.99 -64.24
CA ARG A 5 47.91 3.19 -63.09
C ARG A 5 46.53 3.72 -62.75
N ARG A 6 45.50 2.86 -62.79
CA ARG A 6 44.17 3.13 -62.25
C ARG A 6 44.27 3.07 -60.73
N ARG A 7 43.81 4.12 -60.05
CA ARG A 7 43.43 4.12 -58.64
C ARG A 7 42.02 3.58 -58.52
N LEU A 8 41.85 2.50 -57.79
CA LEU A 8 40.57 1.97 -57.37
C LEU A 8 40.07 2.78 -56.16
N GLU A 9 38.84 3.24 -56.24
CA GLU A 9 38.17 3.99 -55.18
C GLU A 9 37.76 3.04 -54.03
N THR A 10 38.32 3.22 -52.85
CA THR A 10 37.97 2.48 -51.61
C THR A 10 36.99 3.24 -50.72
N GLY A 11 36.16 4.10 -51.32
CA GLY A 11 35.24 5.01 -50.59
C GLY A 11 33.85 4.46 -50.24
N GLY A 12 33.43 3.31 -50.84
CA GLY A 12 32.08 2.83 -50.71
C GLY A 12 31.76 1.98 -49.48
N LEU A 13 32.71 1.18 -49.04
CA LEU A 13 32.49 0.24 -47.91
C LEU A 13 32.46 0.89 -46.53
N ALA A 14 33.19 1.96 -46.34
CA ALA A 14 33.28 2.66 -45.03
C ALA A 14 31.97 3.41 -44.70
N ARG A 15 31.23 3.90 -45.71
CA ARG A 15 29.94 4.59 -45.47
C ARG A 15 28.77 3.63 -45.19
N LEU A 16 28.81 2.41 -45.68
CA LEU A 16 27.76 1.42 -45.40
C LEU A 16 27.88 0.85 -43.97
N LEU A 17 29.09 0.67 -43.45
CA LEU A 17 29.33 0.19 -42.11
C LEU A 17 28.96 1.25 -41.03
N ALA A 18 29.13 2.53 -41.32
CA ALA A 18 28.73 3.62 -40.39
C ALA A 18 27.21 3.75 -40.27
N LEU A 19 26.45 3.53 -41.34
CA LEU A 19 24.97 3.59 -41.32
C LEU A 19 24.33 2.40 -40.64
N VAL A 20 24.92 1.23 -40.72
CA VAL A 20 24.44 0.02 -40.00
C VAL A 20 24.75 0.11 -38.49
N GLY A 21 25.90 0.69 -38.11
CA GLY A 21 26.25 0.89 -36.71
C GLY A 21 25.33 1.90 -35.98
N THR A 22 24.92 2.98 -36.65
CA THR A 22 24.02 4.00 -36.07
C THR A 22 22.57 3.49 -35.96
N ALA A 23 22.09 2.69 -36.91
CA ALA A 23 20.75 2.07 -36.81
C ALA A 23 20.70 1.01 -35.71
N ALA A 24 21.76 0.23 -35.49
CA ALA A 24 21.83 -0.74 -34.41
C ALA A 24 21.90 -0.06 -33.01
N ALA A 25 22.58 1.07 -32.88
CA ALA A 25 22.63 1.85 -31.65
C ALA A 25 21.29 2.54 -31.34
N LEU A 26 20.53 2.99 -32.36
CA LEU A 26 19.20 3.58 -32.17
C LEU A 26 18.15 2.50 -31.86
N LEU A 27 18.28 1.30 -32.35
CA LEU A 27 17.42 0.15 -32.00
C LEU A 27 17.73 -0.41 -30.60
N ALA A 28 18.95 -0.26 -30.09
CA ALA A 28 19.30 -0.62 -28.72
C ALA A 28 18.76 0.35 -27.67
N SER A 29 18.55 1.64 -28.02
CA SER A 29 17.95 2.65 -27.14
C SER A 29 16.42 2.63 -27.14
N ALA A 30 15.79 1.93 -28.08
CA ALA A 30 14.35 1.64 -28.12
C ALA A 30 14.01 0.32 -27.39
N ARG A 31 14.93 -0.30 -26.63
CA ARG A 31 14.55 -1.33 -25.69
C ARG A 31 13.64 -0.67 -24.66
N SER A 32 12.34 -0.89 -24.84
CA SER A 32 11.28 -0.69 -23.87
C SER A 32 11.89 -0.74 -22.47
N ILE A 33 11.78 0.35 -21.70
CA ILE A 33 11.97 0.27 -20.24
C ILE A 33 10.90 -0.73 -19.82
N ALA A 34 11.27 -2.00 -19.73
CA ALA A 34 10.38 -3.03 -19.22
C ALA A 34 9.98 -2.54 -17.84
N GLN A 35 8.69 -2.26 -17.65
CA GLN A 35 8.17 -1.75 -16.41
C GLN A 35 8.63 -2.69 -15.30
N GLN A 36 9.44 -2.19 -14.39
CA GLN A 36 9.99 -3.00 -13.31
C GLN A 36 8.88 -3.34 -12.32
N ALA A 37 8.85 -4.58 -11.83
CA ALA A 37 7.89 -4.97 -10.82
C ALA A 37 8.11 -4.16 -9.54
N GLU A 38 7.04 -3.57 -9.02
CA GLU A 38 7.06 -2.79 -7.78
C GLU A 38 7.11 -3.68 -6.54
N ALA A 39 6.62 -4.91 -6.66
CA ALA A 39 6.67 -5.92 -5.62
C ALA A 39 6.63 -7.33 -6.21
N THR A 40 6.89 -8.33 -5.37
CA THR A 40 6.63 -9.72 -5.68
C THR A 40 5.52 -10.23 -4.76
N SER A 41 4.52 -10.87 -5.33
CA SER A 41 3.45 -11.50 -4.56
C SER A 41 3.99 -12.60 -3.65
N LEU A 42 3.24 -12.99 -2.63
CA LEU A 42 3.64 -14.11 -1.77
C LEU A 42 3.69 -15.45 -2.53
N SER A 43 3.04 -15.56 -3.70
CA SER A 43 3.14 -16.71 -4.60
C SER A 43 4.28 -16.62 -5.63
N GLY A 44 5.10 -15.56 -5.59
CA GLY A 44 6.24 -15.35 -6.49
C GLY A 44 5.90 -14.59 -7.80
N ARG A 45 4.65 -14.15 -7.99
CA ARG A 45 4.24 -13.39 -9.18
C ARG A 45 4.75 -11.93 -9.09
N PRO A 46 5.33 -11.35 -10.16
CA PRO A 46 5.65 -9.93 -10.19
C PRO A 46 4.36 -9.08 -10.13
N LEU A 47 4.39 -8.03 -9.35
CA LEU A 47 3.29 -7.08 -9.16
C LEU A 47 3.67 -5.74 -9.80
N MET A 48 2.95 -5.40 -10.86
CA MET A 48 3.23 -4.23 -11.68
C MET A 48 2.31 -3.08 -11.30
N ALA A 49 2.77 -1.84 -11.47
CA ALA A 49 1.87 -0.70 -11.45
C ALA A 49 0.85 -0.84 -12.61
N PRO A 50 -0.40 -0.36 -12.45
CA PRO A 50 -1.35 -0.35 -13.57
C PRO A 50 -0.84 0.56 -14.70
N ALA A 51 -1.20 0.22 -15.93
CA ALA A 51 -0.77 0.99 -17.12
C ALA A 51 -1.29 2.45 -17.10
N THR A 52 -2.45 2.66 -16.48
CA THR A 52 -3.06 3.97 -16.28
C THR A 52 -3.67 4.06 -14.88
N LEU A 53 -3.61 5.25 -14.29
CA LEU A 53 -4.20 5.54 -12.99
C LEU A 53 -5.35 6.54 -13.13
N PRO A 54 -6.40 6.43 -12.31
CA PRO A 54 -7.36 7.53 -12.18
C PRO A 54 -6.63 8.83 -11.85
N ASN A 55 -6.97 9.92 -12.53
CA ASN A 55 -6.36 11.24 -12.34
C ASN A 55 -4.83 11.28 -12.52
N GLN A 56 -4.25 10.42 -13.36
CA GLN A 56 -2.81 10.29 -13.55
C GLN A 56 -2.11 11.63 -13.79
N ALA A 57 -2.66 12.48 -14.68
CA ALA A 57 -2.08 13.79 -14.98
C ALA A 57 -1.94 14.69 -13.73
N LYS A 58 -2.95 14.65 -12.84
CA LYS A 58 -2.88 15.37 -11.55
C LYS A 58 -1.82 14.77 -10.64
N LEU A 59 -1.78 13.45 -10.50
CA LEU A 59 -0.78 12.78 -9.66
C LEU A 59 0.65 13.07 -10.13
N GLU A 60 0.87 13.12 -11.43
CA GLU A 60 2.16 13.49 -12.01
C GLU A 60 2.51 14.98 -11.80
N ALA A 61 1.51 15.88 -11.87
CA ALA A 61 1.72 17.29 -11.56
C ALA A 61 2.09 17.48 -10.09
N ASP A 62 1.37 16.81 -9.18
CA ASP A 62 1.65 16.83 -7.75
C ASP A 62 3.05 16.27 -7.43
N LEU A 63 3.51 15.24 -8.16
CA LEU A 63 4.87 14.71 -8.00
C LEU A 63 5.91 15.74 -8.42
N ARG A 64 5.74 16.35 -9.61
CA ARG A 64 6.68 17.42 -10.07
C ARG A 64 6.74 18.60 -9.12
N GLU A 65 5.63 18.95 -8.46
CA GLU A 65 5.62 19.98 -7.43
C GLU A 65 6.44 19.54 -6.21
N ALA A 66 6.21 18.34 -5.70
CA ALA A 66 6.95 17.79 -4.56
C ALA A 66 8.45 17.62 -4.86
N GLU A 67 8.84 17.32 -6.11
CA GLU A 67 10.24 17.26 -6.54
C GLU A 67 10.91 18.64 -6.47
N ARG A 68 10.22 19.70 -6.97
CA ARG A 68 10.72 21.08 -6.87
C ARG A 68 10.82 21.54 -5.42
N ASP A 69 9.83 21.23 -4.61
CA ASP A 69 9.79 21.61 -3.21
C ASP A 69 10.90 20.93 -2.40
N ALA A 70 11.12 19.63 -2.58
CA ALA A 70 12.20 18.91 -1.94
C ALA A 70 13.60 19.39 -2.40
N ALA A 71 13.73 19.83 -3.65
CA ALA A 71 14.98 20.44 -4.15
C ALA A 71 15.21 21.84 -3.57
N ALA A 72 14.17 22.64 -3.40
CA ALA A 72 14.23 23.99 -2.82
C ALA A 72 14.45 23.98 -1.30
N ARG A 73 13.95 22.95 -0.61
CA ARG A 73 14.01 22.79 0.85
C ARG A 73 14.72 21.48 1.25
N PRO A 74 16.00 21.30 0.89
CA PRO A 74 16.69 20.03 1.09
C PRO A 74 16.84 19.64 2.56
N ASP A 75 16.74 20.59 3.48
CA ASP A 75 16.87 20.40 4.93
C ASP A 75 15.54 20.22 5.66
N ASP A 76 14.42 20.21 4.92
CA ASP A 76 13.08 20.01 5.47
C ASP A 76 12.63 18.54 5.30
N PRO A 77 12.46 17.77 6.41
CA PRO A 77 11.98 16.41 6.32
C PRO A 77 10.56 16.30 5.74
N GLU A 78 9.69 17.31 5.95
CA GLU A 78 8.32 17.29 5.43
C GLU A 78 8.31 17.36 3.90
N ALA A 79 9.18 18.15 3.28
CA ALA A 79 9.29 18.20 1.82
C ALA A 79 9.70 16.83 1.25
N LEU A 80 10.63 16.12 1.91
CA LEU A 80 11.03 14.77 1.51
C LEU A 80 9.92 13.73 1.75
N ILE A 81 9.16 13.86 2.83
CA ILE A 81 8.01 13.00 3.13
C ILE A 81 6.96 13.14 2.03
N TRP A 82 6.62 14.36 1.62
CA TRP A 82 5.68 14.59 0.54
C TRP A 82 6.17 14.02 -0.79
N LEU A 83 7.45 14.18 -1.12
CA LEU A 83 8.02 13.55 -2.30
C LEU A 83 7.80 12.03 -2.31
N GLY A 84 8.15 11.34 -1.22
CA GLY A 84 7.94 9.89 -1.12
C GLY A 84 6.46 9.48 -1.17
N ARG A 85 5.56 10.29 -0.61
CA ARG A 85 4.10 10.07 -0.68
C ARG A 85 3.60 10.21 -2.13
N ARG A 86 4.00 11.25 -2.86
CA ARG A 86 3.61 11.46 -4.28
C ARG A 86 4.15 10.37 -5.20
N GLN A 87 5.37 9.88 -4.97
CA GLN A 87 5.88 8.69 -5.65
C GLN A 87 4.99 7.47 -5.39
N ALA A 88 4.58 7.23 -4.15
CA ALA A 88 3.73 6.10 -3.78
C ALA A 88 2.32 6.18 -4.38
N TYR A 89 1.73 7.37 -4.55
CA TYR A 89 0.42 7.53 -5.22
C TYR A 89 0.48 7.19 -6.71
N LEU A 90 1.65 7.30 -7.34
CA LEU A 90 1.92 6.83 -8.70
C LEU A 90 2.35 5.35 -8.74
N TRP A 91 2.18 4.62 -7.65
CA TRP A 91 2.61 3.21 -7.49
C TRP A 91 4.13 2.99 -7.65
N ARG A 92 4.96 4.03 -7.57
CA ARG A 92 6.42 3.97 -7.58
C ARG A 92 6.94 3.64 -6.17
N TYR A 93 6.59 2.43 -5.69
CA TYR A 93 6.84 2.08 -4.29
C TYR A 93 8.32 1.90 -3.96
N GLN A 94 9.11 1.39 -4.91
CA GLN A 94 10.55 1.24 -4.71
C GLN A 94 11.25 2.62 -4.61
N GLU A 95 10.85 3.58 -5.43
CA GLU A 95 11.33 4.97 -5.34
C GLU A 95 10.93 5.62 -4.01
N ALA A 96 9.68 5.42 -3.57
CA ALA A 96 9.20 5.94 -2.29
C ALA A 96 9.99 5.35 -1.11
N ILE A 97 10.24 4.04 -1.10
CA ILE A 97 11.07 3.38 -0.09
C ILE A 97 12.48 3.96 -0.06
N ALA A 98 13.10 4.18 -1.22
CA ALA A 98 14.42 4.78 -1.32
C ALA A 98 14.41 6.23 -0.79
N THR A 99 13.40 7.02 -1.12
CA THR A 99 13.23 8.41 -0.64
C THR A 99 13.09 8.45 0.88
N PHE A 100 12.19 7.67 1.48
CA PHE A 100 12.06 7.60 2.93
C PHE A 100 13.33 7.07 3.62
N SER A 101 14.05 6.15 2.99
CA SER A 101 15.31 5.61 3.53
C SER A 101 16.41 6.68 3.58
N ARG A 102 16.52 7.54 2.55
CA ARG A 102 17.40 8.70 2.59
C ARG A 102 17.02 9.66 3.72
N GLY A 103 15.71 9.89 3.91
CA GLY A 103 15.19 10.70 5.00
C GLY A 103 15.58 10.14 6.37
N ILE A 104 15.38 8.85 6.60
CA ILE A 104 15.73 8.19 7.87
C ILE A 104 17.24 8.28 8.15
N ALA A 105 18.08 8.15 7.14
CA ALA A 105 19.53 8.31 7.32
C ALA A 105 19.91 9.73 7.79
N ARG A 106 19.15 10.74 7.39
CA ARG A 106 19.37 12.14 7.75
C ARG A 106 18.66 12.55 9.05
N TRP A 107 17.44 12.04 9.27
CA TRP A 107 16.57 12.36 10.41
C TRP A 107 16.12 11.07 11.12
N PRO A 108 17.02 10.39 11.85
CA PRO A 108 16.76 9.05 12.43
C PRO A 108 15.72 9.06 13.57
N ASP A 109 15.33 10.24 14.04
CA ASP A 109 14.34 10.42 15.11
C ASP A 109 13.00 11.00 14.60
N ASN A 110 12.80 11.07 13.28
CA ASN A 110 11.53 11.50 12.71
C ASN A 110 10.58 10.29 12.53
N PRO A 111 9.51 10.17 13.32
CA PRO A 111 8.60 9.02 13.28
C PRO A 111 7.81 8.91 11.97
N LYS A 112 7.53 10.04 11.29
CA LYS A 112 6.76 10.06 10.04
C LYS A 112 7.47 9.31 8.91
N LEU A 113 8.80 9.44 8.83
CA LEU A 113 9.60 8.74 7.81
C LEU A 113 9.49 7.22 7.96
N PHE A 114 9.61 6.69 9.19
CA PHE A 114 9.41 5.28 9.48
C PHE A 114 7.96 4.85 9.20
N ARG A 115 6.97 5.64 9.62
CA ARG A 115 5.55 5.37 9.37
C ARG A 115 5.27 5.23 7.87
N HIS A 116 5.77 6.13 7.04
CA HIS A 116 5.51 6.08 5.59
C HIS A 116 6.29 4.96 4.90
N ARG A 117 7.55 4.72 5.29
CA ARG A 117 8.33 3.60 4.74
C ARG A 117 7.74 2.24 5.14
N GLY A 118 7.36 2.08 6.39
CA GLY A 118 6.70 0.88 6.90
C GLY A 118 5.42 0.54 6.12
N HIS A 119 4.61 1.53 5.78
CA HIS A 119 3.43 1.33 4.95
C HIS A 119 3.83 0.78 3.56
N ARG A 120 4.89 1.31 2.92
CA ARG A 120 5.36 0.76 1.62
C ARG A 120 5.93 -0.64 1.77
N PHE A 121 6.55 -0.97 2.89
CA PHE A 121 6.99 -2.34 3.17
C PHE A 121 5.80 -3.32 3.30
N ILE A 122 4.66 -2.92 3.86
CA ILE A 122 3.43 -3.74 3.80
C ILE A 122 3.03 -3.93 2.33
N THR A 123 2.90 -2.85 1.57
CA THR A 123 2.48 -2.88 0.15
C THR A 123 3.39 -3.82 -0.67
N THR A 124 4.68 -3.84 -0.40
CA THR A 124 5.68 -4.65 -1.11
C THR A 124 5.97 -6.01 -0.44
N ARG A 125 5.12 -6.48 0.49
CA ARG A 125 5.18 -7.79 1.20
C ARG A 125 6.40 -7.97 2.10
N GLN A 126 7.06 -6.90 2.52
CA GLN A 126 8.21 -6.92 3.42
C GLN A 126 7.76 -6.75 4.88
N PHE A 127 6.89 -7.64 5.37
CA PHE A 127 6.16 -7.46 6.62
C PHE A 127 7.04 -7.32 7.86
N ALA A 128 8.15 -8.07 7.93
CA ALA A 128 9.09 -7.96 9.06
C ALA A 128 9.78 -6.58 9.10
N ARG A 129 10.13 -6.02 7.94
CA ARG A 129 10.70 -4.65 7.84
C ARG A 129 9.66 -3.60 8.18
N ALA A 130 8.40 -3.79 7.74
CA ALA A 130 7.29 -2.93 8.11
C ALA A 130 7.10 -2.89 9.63
N GLN A 131 7.09 -4.05 10.28
CA GLN A 131 6.97 -4.16 11.74
C GLN A 131 8.09 -3.38 12.44
N GLN A 132 9.35 -3.56 12.03
CA GLN A 132 10.50 -2.84 12.61
C GLN A 132 10.35 -1.33 12.49
N ASP A 133 9.93 -0.82 11.34
CA ASP A 133 9.71 0.60 11.13
C ASP A 133 8.58 1.14 12.02
N PHE A 134 7.45 0.44 12.13
CA PHE A 134 6.36 0.87 12.99
C PHE A 134 6.69 0.77 14.48
N GLU A 135 7.45 -0.23 14.91
CA GLU A 135 7.95 -0.33 16.29
C GLU A 135 8.88 0.84 16.63
N ARG A 136 9.76 1.22 15.70
CA ARG A 136 10.61 2.40 15.85
C ARG A 136 9.78 3.68 15.91
N ALA A 137 8.81 3.85 15.01
CA ALA A 137 7.92 5.01 15.01
C ALA A 137 7.11 5.09 16.32
N ALA A 138 6.56 3.98 16.80
CA ALA A 138 5.83 3.90 18.06
C ALA A 138 6.70 4.30 19.27
N ALA A 139 7.97 3.88 19.28
CA ALA A 139 8.91 4.28 20.31
C ALA A 139 9.20 5.79 20.29
N LEU A 140 9.30 6.38 19.08
CA LEU A 140 9.59 7.81 18.90
C LEU A 140 8.43 8.73 19.26
N VAL A 141 7.17 8.26 19.20
CA VAL A 141 5.98 9.06 19.58
C VAL A 141 5.53 8.84 21.01
N ARG A 142 6.13 7.91 21.72
CA ARG A 142 5.74 7.60 23.11
C ARG A 142 5.80 8.85 24.00
N GLY A 143 4.69 9.15 24.69
CA GLY A 143 4.56 10.31 25.57
C GLY A 143 4.45 11.65 24.86
N LYS A 144 4.39 11.68 23.51
CA LYS A 144 4.16 12.90 22.75
C LYS A 144 2.66 13.08 22.47
N ALA A 145 2.25 14.34 22.31
CA ALA A 145 0.91 14.65 21.80
C ALA A 145 0.75 14.07 20.39
N ASP A 146 -0.48 13.62 20.09
CA ASP A 146 -0.80 13.16 18.75
C ASP A 146 -1.02 14.34 17.80
N GLU A 147 -0.79 14.15 16.53
CA GLU A 147 -0.94 15.18 15.49
C GLU A 147 -1.76 14.64 14.32
N ILE A 148 -2.59 15.53 13.74
CA ILE A 148 -3.32 15.20 12.51
C ILE A 148 -2.30 14.93 11.39
N GLU A 149 -2.48 13.80 10.70
CA GLU A 149 -1.70 13.52 9.51
C GLU A 149 -2.42 14.08 8.28
N PRO A 150 -1.81 15.05 7.56
CA PRO A 150 -2.46 15.65 6.39
C PRO A 150 -2.75 14.60 5.30
N ASP A 151 -3.98 14.60 4.77
CA ASP A 151 -4.35 13.71 3.70
C ASP A 151 -3.73 14.11 2.36
N GLY A 152 -3.12 13.12 1.67
CA GLY A 152 -2.63 13.32 0.32
C GLY A 152 -3.68 13.05 -0.77
N ALA A 153 -4.80 12.44 -0.38
CA ALA A 153 -6.01 12.23 -1.17
C ALA A 153 -7.21 12.47 -0.25
N PRO A 154 -7.54 13.75 0.03
CA PRO A 154 -8.56 14.10 1.02
C PRO A 154 -9.94 13.55 0.62
N ASN A 155 -10.75 13.19 1.63
CA ASN A 155 -12.14 12.82 1.43
C ASN A 155 -12.98 13.99 0.90
N LEU A 156 -14.18 13.72 0.41
CA LEU A 156 -15.05 14.74 -0.22
C LEU A 156 -15.42 15.89 0.72
N ALA A 157 -15.41 15.69 2.03
CA ALA A 157 -15.66 16.71 3.02
C ALA A 157 -14.42 17.57 3.35
N GLY A 158 -13.22 17.16 2.90
CA GLY A 158 -11.95 17.82 3.20
C GLY A 158 -11.56 17.77 4.69
N VAL A 159 -12.15 16.87 5.47
CA VAL A 159 -11.92 16.74 6.91
C VAL A 159 -10.93 15.61 7.18
N PRO A 160 -9.70 15.89 7.65
CA PRO A 160 -8.75 14.84 8.01
C PRO A 160 -9.30 13.94 9.13
N ARG A 161 -9.24 12.63 8.95
CA ARG A 161 -9.76 11.63 9.90
C ARG A 161 -8.68 10.84 10.60
N SER A 162 -7.44 10.88 10.14
CA SER A 162 -6.35 10.10 10.72
C SER A 162 -5.28 10.96 11.38
N THR A 163 -4.63 10.39 12.39
CA THR A 163 -3.50 11.00 13.09
C THR A 163 -2.24 10.16 12.91
N LEU A 164 -1.09 10.73 13.25
CA LEU A 164 0.19 10.03 13.16
C LEU A 164 0.21 8.78 14.04
N GLN A 165 -0.21 8.90 15.32
CA GLN A 165 -0.18 7.77 16.25
C GLN A 165 -1.19 6.70 15.85
N PHE A 166 -2.41 7.09 15.40
CA PHE A 166 -3.37 6.16 14.83
C PHE A 166 -2.75 5.36 13.68
N ASN A 167 -2.13 6.02 12.71
CA ASN A 167 -1.53 5.36 11.56
C ASN A 167 -0.37 4.44 11.94
N ILE A 168 0.44 4.80 12.93
CA ILE A 168 1.53 3.96 13.42
C ILE A 168 0.97 2.67 14.01
N TRP A 169 0.06 2.77 14.98
CA TRP A 169 -0.48 1.60 15.70
C TRP A 169 -1.35 0.71 14.80
N TYR A 170 -2.18 1.31 13.94
CA TYR A 170 -3.01 0.60 12.98
C TYR A 170 -2.15 -0.28 12.04
N HIS A 171 -1.11 0.29 11.45
CA HIS A 171 -0.26 -0.43 10.52
C HIS A 171 0.70 -1.41 11.22
N LEU A 172 1.10 -1.14 12.47
CA LEU A 172 1.83 -2.12 13.28
C LEU A 172 0.96 -3.37 13.53
N GLY A 173 -0.29 -3.16 13.91
CA GLY A 173 -1.26 -4.24 14.06
C GLY A 173 -1.41 -5.05 12.77
N LEU A 174 -1.58 -4.37 11.65
CA LEU A 174 -1.67 -5.00 10.33
C LEU A 174 -0.40 -5.79 9.96
N ALA A 175 0.80 -5.21 10.13
CA ALA A 175 2.05 -5.90 9.82
C ALA A 175 2.21 -7.19 10.63
N ARG A 176 1.81 -7.19 11.89
CA ARG A 176 1.82 -8.36 12.77
C ARG A 176 0.74 -9.37 12.38
N TYR A 177 -0.47 -8.93 12.05
CA TYR A 177 -1.56 -9.77 11.56
C TYR A 177 -1.16 -10.54 10.29
N LEU A 178 -0.56 -9.84 9.33
CA LEU A 178 -0.07 -10.43 8.08
C LEU A 178 1.01 -11.50 8.30
N GLN A 179 1.70 -11.48 9.42
CA GLN A 179 2.67 -12.49 9.85
C GLN A 179 2.07 -13.58 10.76
N ALA A 180 0.73 -13.61 10.93
CA ALA A 180 0.02 -14.48 11.88
C ALA A 180 0.41 -14.27 13.36
N ASN A 181 1.11 -13.20 13.70
CA ASN A 181 1.32 -12.79 15.08
C ASN A 181 0.07 -12.08 15.62
N TYR A 182 -1.01 -12.87 15.82
CA TYR A 182 -2.31 -12.31 16.18
C TYR A 182 -2.32 -11.70 17.59
N GLN A 183 -1.57 -12.25 18.56
CA GLN A 183 -1.48 -11.61 19.87
C GLN A 183 -0.79 -10.26 19.77
N GLY A 184 0.36 -10.17 19.11
CA GLY A 184 1.03 -8.89 18.90
C GLY A 184 0.21 -7.89 18.06
N ALA A 185 -0.62 -8.39 17.12
CA ALA A 185 -1.55 -7.54 16.37
C ALA A 185 -2.64 -6.97 17.30
N TYR A 186 -3.24 -7.80 18.15
CA TYR A 186 -4.22 -7.38 19.15
C TYR A 186 -3.65 -6.31 20.09
N ASP A 187 -2.43 -6.50 20.60
CA ASP A 187 -1.77 -5.54 21.48
C ASP A 187 -1.60 -4.17 20.78
N ALA A 188 -1.22 -4.17 19.50
CA ALA A 188 -1.11 -2.93 18.71
C ALA A 188 -2.48 -2.27 18.47
N TYR A 189 -3.54 -3.06 18.20
CA TYR A 189 -4.89 -2.50 18.02
C TYR A 189 -5.48 -1.97 19.33
N VAL A 190 -5.09 -2.51 20.49
CA VAL A 190 -5.45 -1.92 21.79
C VAL A 190 -4.85 -0.51 21.94
N GLU A 191 -3.59 -0.32 21.55
CA GLU A 191 -2.97 1.01 21.55
C GLU A 191 -3.61 1.94 20.50
N CYS A 192 -3.92 1.40 19.29
CA CYS A 192 -4.62 2.13 18.24
C CYS A 192 -5.98 2.64 18.71
N MET A 193 -6.75 1.81 19.43
CA MET A 193 -8.07 2.19 19.95
C MET A 193 -8.00 3.36 20.93
N LYS A 194 -6.93 3.50 21.70
CA LYS A 194 -6.75 4.62 22.66
C LYS A 194 -6.64 5.98 21.95
N VAL A 195 -6.14 5.98 20.72
CA VAL A 195 -5.96 7.19 19.89
C VAL A 195 -6.98 7.31 18.74
N SER A 196 -7.97 6.40 18.68
CA SER A 196 -9.06 6.45 17.71
C SER A 196 -10.11 7.48 18.13
N ALA A 197 -9.96 8.72 17.67
CA ALA A 197 -10.72 9.88 18.16
C ALA A 197 -12.03 10.19 17.38
N ASN A 198 -12.33 9.43 16.32
CA ASN A 198 -13.54 9.61 15.50
C ASN A 198 -14.06 8.25 14.99
N ASP A 199 -15.28 8.26 14.43
CA ASP A 199 -15.95 7.04 14.01
C ASP A 199 -15.21 6.29 12.89
N ASP A 200 -14.53 6.96 11.98
CA ASP A 200 -13.69 6.32 10.97
C ASP A 200 -12.51 5.56 11.58
N ALA A 201 -11.79 6.17 12.51
CA ALA A 201 -10.67 5.55 13.21
C ALA A 201 -11.12 4.37 14.07
N VAL A 202 -12.24 4.56 14.81
CA VAL A 202 -12.87 3.49 15.60
C VAL A 202 -13.28 2.33 14.72
N THR A 203 -13.89 2.58 13.58
CA THR A 203 -14.33 1.58 12.61
C THR A 203 -13.16 0.78 12.05
N ALA A 204 -12.12 1.47 11.56
CA ALA A 204 -10.95 0.81 11.00
C ALA A 204 -10.22 -0.06 12.04
N THR A 205 -10.04 0.45 13.27
CA THR A 205 -9.42 -0.31 14.36
C THR A 205 -10.28 -1.50 14.78
N SER A 206 -11.59 -1.30 14.94
CA SER A 206 -12.53 -2.35 15.37
C SER A 206 -12.59 -3.50 14.39
N ASP A 207 -12.53 -3.23 13.09
CA ASP A 207 -12.60 -4.25 12.06
C ASP A 207 -11.42 -5.24 12.13
N TRP A 208 -10.19 -4.72 12.15
CA TRP A 208 -9.00 -5.56 12.27
C TRP A 208 -8.86 -6.19 13.66
N MET A 209 -9.27 -5.48 14.73
CA MET A 209 -9.27 -6.02 16.09
C MET A 209 -10.26 -7.20 16.20
N TRP A 210 -11.46 -7.08 15.65
CA TRP A 210 -12.44 -8.18 15.61
C TRP A 210 -11.88 -9.41 14.91
N MET A 211 -11.34 -9.24 13.70
CA MET A 211 -10.74 -10.36 12.95
C MET A 211 -9.59 -11.00 13.74
N THR A 212 -8.75 -10.19 14.37
CA THR A 212 -7.62 -10.66 15.18
C THR A 212 -8.09 -11.50 16.38
N LEU A 213 -9.10 -11.03 17.10
CA LEU A 213 -9.69 -11.74 18.25
C LEU A 213 -10.34 -13.07 17.82
N MET A 214 -11.03 -13.08 16.68
CA MET A 214 -11.59 -14.31 16.12
C MET A 214 -10.49 -15.31 15.73
N ARG A 215 -9.36 -14.84 15.20
CA ARG A 215 -8.19 -15.71 14.92
C ARG A 215 -7.51 -16.24 16.19
N LEU A 216 -7.63 -15.54 17.30
CA LEU A 216 -7.18 -15.99 18.63
C LEU A 216 -8.18 -16.91 19.33
N GLY A 217 -9.35 -17.16 18.76
CA GLY A 217 -10.44 -17.93 19.40
C GLY A 217 -11.15 -17.15 20.54
N ARG A 218 -10.92 -15.84 20.64
CA ARG A 218 -11.45 -14.96 21.71
C ARG A 218 -12.79 -14.34 21.30
N LYS A 219 -13.77 -15.21 21.01
CA LYS A 219 -15.06 -14.78 20.46
C LYS A 219 -15.79 -13.77 21.35
N SER A 220 -15.86 -13.98 22.67
CA SER A 220 -16.54 -13.04 23.58
C SER A 220 -15.89 -11.63 23.57
N ASP A 221 -14.59 -11.56 23.38
CA ASP A 221 -13.90 -10.28 23.27
C ASP A 221 -14.20 -9.63 21.91
N ALA A 222 -14.26 -10.42 20.83
CA ALA A 222 -14.64 -9.95 19.52
C ALA A 222 -16.09 -9.40 19.50
N ASP A 223 -17.02 -10.09 20.16
CA ASP A 223 -18.39 -9.63 20.29
C ASP A 223 -18.47 -8.28 21.03
N ARG A 224 -17.67 -8.07 22.10
CA ARG A 224 -17.59 -6.77 22.79
C ARG A 224 -17.09 -5.64 21.90
N VAL A 225 -16.15 -5.90 20.99
CA VAL A 225 -15.70 -4.87 20.02
C VAL A 225 -16.87 -4.35 19.18
N LEU A 226 -17.82 -5.20 18.85
CA LEU A 226 -18.98 -4.84 18.03
C LEU A 226 -20.04 -4.02 18.77
N GLU A 227 -20.08 -4.00 20.11
CA GLU A 227 -21.13 -3.32 20.89
C GLU A 227 -21.25 -1.84 20.51
N ARG A 228 -20.14 -1.15 20.32
CA ARG A 228 -20.07 0.27 19.97
C ARG A 228 -20.39 0.59 18.50
N ILE A 229 -20.42 -0.43 17.63
CA ILE A 229 -20.65 -0.23 16.20
C ILE A 229 -22.16 -0.12 15.93
N THR A 230 -22.57 0.95 15.29
CA THR A 230 -23.96 1.23 14.94
C THR A 230 -24.10 1.68 13.50
N PRO A 231 -25.29 1.51 12.86
CA PRO A 231 -25.52 2.01 11.49
C PRO A 231 -25.48 3.54 11.35
N LYS A 232 -25.44 4.29 12.47
CA LYS A 232 -25.53 5.75 12.48
C LYS A 232 -24.18 6.45 12.74
N MET A 233 -23.07 5.72 12.66
CA MET A 233 -21.74 6.30 12.83
C MET A 233 -21.42 7.31 11.71
N ASP A 234 -20.65 8.36 12.05
CA ASP A 234 -20.20 9.40 11.11
C ASP A 234 -18.98 8.88 10.31
N ILE A 235 -19.25 8.20 9.20
CA ILE A 235 -18.24 7.55 8.36
C ILE A 235 -18.02 8.36 7.08
N LEU A 236 -16.82 8.91 6.90
CA LEU A 236 -16.39 9.62 5.70
C LEU A 236 -15.45 8.81 4.80
N GLU A 237 -14.62 7.93 5.37
CA GLU A 237 -13.55 7.23 4.66
C GLU A 237 -13.68 5.70 4.73
N ASN A 238 -14.13 5.16 5.85
CA ASN A 238 -14.05 3.74 6.16
C ASN A 238 -15.38 2.99 5.95
N ALA A 239 -16.19 3.38 4.96
CA ALA A 239 -17.49 2.77 4.66
C ALA A 239 -17.39 1.25 4.42
N SER A 240 -16.35 0.77 3.75
CA SER A 240 -16.14 -0.66 3.52
C SER A 240 -15.89 -1.43 4.82
N TYR A 241 -15.12 -0.89 5.75
CA TYR A 241 -14.90 -1.50 7.07
C TYR A 241 -16.17 -1.43 7.93
N HIS A 242 -16.90 -0.32 7.87
CA HIS A 242 -18.16 -0.18 8.60
C HIS A 242 -19.18 -1.25 8.18
N ARG A 243 -19.37 -1.47 6.88
CA ARG A 243 -20.25 -2.53 6.37
C ARG A 243 -19.79 -3.92 6.81
N ARG A 244 -18.47 -4.18 6.83
CA ARG A 244 -17.93 -5.45 7.35
C ARG A 244 -18.32 -5.67 8.81
N LEU A 245 -18.17 -4.64 9.66
CA LEU A 245 -18.55 -4.69 11.06
C LEU A 245 -20.07 -4.89 11.25
N LEU A 246 -20.90 -4.26 10.42
CA LEU A 246 -22.35 -4.52 10.42
C LEU A 246 -22.66 -5.95 9.99
N MET A 247 -21.93 -6.52 9.04
CA MET A 247 -22.03 -7.93 8.67
C MET A 247 -21.62 -8.84 9.84
N TYR A 248 -20.54 -8.54 10.56
CA TYR A 248 -20.12 -9.32 11.73
C TYR A 248 -21.18 -9.28 12.86
N LYS A 249 -21.91 -8.16 12.96
CA LYS A 249 -23.08 -8.03 13.87
C LYS A 249 -24.34 -8.75 13.39
N GLY A 250 -24.36 -9.29 12.17
CA GLY A 250 -25.55 -9.91 11.56
C GLY A 250 -26.58 -8.90 11.02
N LEU A 251 -26.20 -7.63 10.85
CA LEU A 251 -27.06 -6.56 10.29
C LEU A 251 -26.96 -6.46 8.77
N GLU A 252 -25.90 -6.99 8.16
CA GLU A 252 -25.76 -7.16 6.70
C GLU A 252 -25.43 -8.61 6.38
N ARG A 253 -25.84 -9.07 5.19
CA ARG A 253 -25.49 -10.42 4.70
C ARG A 253 -24.13 -10.38 4.01
N PRO A 254 -23.28 -11.43 4.13
CA PRO A 254 -21.97 -11.49 3.47
C PRO A 254 -22.03 -11.25 1.97
N GLU A 255 -23.04 -11.79 1.30
CA GLU A 255 -23.21 -11.69 -0.16
C GLU A 255 -23.45 -10.24 -0.61
N ALA A 256 -24.05 -9.40 0.24
CA ALA A 256 -24.30 -7.99 -0.07
C ALA A 256 -23.01 -7.14 -0.12
N LEU A 257 -21.88 -7.66 0.39
CA LEU A 257 -20.58 -7.02 0.34
C LEU A 257 -19.73 -7.49 -0.87
N LEU A 258 -20.18 -8.48 -1.62
CA LEU A 258 -19.43 -9.08 -2.74
C LEU A 258 -19.88 -8.52 -4.10
N ASP A 259 -19.99 -7.18 -4.24
CA ASP A 259 -20.34 -6.54 -5.50
C ASP A 259 -19.19 -6.66 -6.51
N PRO A 260 -19.39 -7.36 -7.65
CA PRO A 260 -18.35 -7.48 -8.68
C PRO A 260 -18.14 -6.20 -9.50
N LYS A 261 -19.02 -5.19 -9.35
CA LYS A 261 -18.94 -3.92 -10.07
C LYS A 261 -18.26 -2.81 -9.23
N ALA A 262 -17.95 -3.08 -7.97
CA ALA A 262 -17.22 -2.15 -7.12
C ALA A 262 -15.77 -1.97 -7.64
N ASP A 263 -15.13 -0.87 -7.25
CA ASP A 263 -13.71 -0.64 -7.55
C ASP A 263 -12.81 -1.71 -6.90
N ASP A 264 -11.61 -1.88 -7.46
CA ASP A 264 -10.67 -2.93 -7.03
C ASP A 264 -10.32 -2.88 -5.54
N THR A 265 -10.23 -1.68 -4.95
CA THR A 265 -9.95 -1.50 -3.52
C THR A 265 -11.13 -1.98 -2.67
N THR A 266 -12.35 -1.62 -3.06
CA THR A 266 -13.58 -2.06 -2.40
C THR A 266 -13.74 -3.58 -2.52
N VAL A 267 -13.54 -4.15 -3.71
CA VAL A 267 -13.59 -5.60 -3.94
C VAL A 267 -12.57 -6.32 -3.04
N ALA A 268 -11.35 -5.82 -2.96
CA ALA A 268 -10.32 -6.43 -2.13
C ALA A 268 -10.65 -6.29 -0.63
N THR A 269 -11.08 -5.10 -0.20
CA THR A 269 -11.37 -4.82 1.20
C THR A 269 -12.56 -5.63 1.70
N GLN A 270 -13.71 -5.51 1.03
CA GLN A 270 -14.93 -6.21 1.44
C GLN A 270 -14.79 -7.73 1.24
N GLY A 271 -14.20 -8.15 0.12
CA GLY A 271 -13.95 -9.56 -0.16
C GLY A 271 -13.10 -10.23 0.92
N TYR A 272 -12.01 -9.58 1.36
CA TYR A 272 -11.23 -10.15 2.47
C TYR A 272 -12.05 -10.30 3.75
N GLY A 273 -12.84 -9.30 4.12
CA GLY A 273 -13.69 -9.37 5.31
C GLY A 273 -14.70 -10.52 5.26
N VAL A 274 -15.36 -10.70 4.13
CA VAL A 274 -16.30 -11.80 3.90
C VAL A 274 -15.58 -13.17 3.94
N GLY A 275 -14.44 -13.27 3.26
CA GLY A 275 -13.62 -14.50 3.29
C GLY A 275 -13.16 -14.84 4.69
N ASN A 276 -12.67 -13.85 5.46
CA ASN A 276 -12.27 -14.05 6.85
C ASN A 276 -13.47 -14.43 7.74
N TYR A 277 -14.65 -13.83 7.52
CA TYR A 277 -15.88 -14.21 8.22
C TYR A 277 -16.20 -15.69 8.02
N TYR A 278 -16.21 -16.18 6.79
CA TYR A 278 -16.41 -17.61 6.52
C TYR A 278 -15.32 -18.47 7.17
N PHE A 279 -14.06 -18.01 7.08
CA PHE A 279 -12.93 -18.76 7.65
C PHE A 279 -13.07 -18.97 9.17
N VAL A 280 -13.37 -17.90 9.92
CA VAL A 280 -13.44 -17.98 11.39
C VAL A 280 -14.73 -18.65 11.90
N ASN A 281 -15.75 -18.77 11.04
CA ASN A 281 -16.97 -19.51 11.31
C ASN A 281 -16.92 -20.96 10.77
N GLY A 282 -15.77 -21.45 10.30
CA GLY A 282 -15.53 -22.84 9.94
C GLY A 282 -15.79 -23.20 8.46
N ASP A 283 -16.37 -22.30 7.66
CA ASP A 283 -16.59 -22.53 6.21
C ASP A 283 -15.31 -22.21 5.41
N ARG A 284 -14.36 -23.11 5.52
CA ARG A 284 -13.05 -22.99 4.85
C ARG A 284 -13.16 -22.99 3.33
N ALA A 285 -14.14 -23.70 2.78
CA ALA A 285 -14.34 -23.81 1.34
C ALA A 285 -14.78 -22.47 0.75
N ARG A 286 -15.81 -21.83 1.33
CA ARG A 286 -16.23 -20.50 0.88
C ARG A 286 -15.17 -19.44 1.14
N ALA A 287 -14.49 -19.49 2.29
CA ALA A 287 -13.38 -18.58 2.59
C ALA A 287 -12.33 -18.60 1.49
N ARG A 288 -11.87 -19.81 1.09
CA ARG A 288 -10.88 -20.00 0.04
C ARG A 288 -11.37 -19.44 -1.30
N GLN A 289 -12.59 -19.75 -1.71
CA GLN A 289 -13.16 -19.23 -2.96
C GLN A 289 -13.18 -17.69 -3.00
N VAL A 290 -13.54 -17.05 -1.88
CA VAL A 290 -13.57 -15.59 -1.80
C VAL A 290 -12.15 -15.02 -1.85
N PHE A 291 -11.19 -15.60 -1.12
CA PHE A 291 -9.80 -15.15 -1.17
C PHE A 291 -9.17 -15.32 -2.56
N GLU A 292 -9.42 -16.45 -3.23
CA GLU A 292 -8.95 -16.68 -4.61
C GLU A 292 -9.51 -15.63 -5.58
N ARG A 293 -10.80 -15.26 -5.43
CA ARG A 293 -11.41 -14.17 -6.21
C ARG A 293 -10.76 -12.83 -5.92
N VAL A 294 -10.47 -12.50 -4.66
CA VAL A 294 -9.79 -11.26 -4.28
C VAL A 294 -8.42 -11.16 -4.92
N VAL A 295 -7.59 -12.22 -4.86
CA VAL A 295 -6.23 -12.19 -5.41
C VAL A 295 -6.16 -12.33 -6.93
N ALA A 296 -7.28 -12.64 -7.59
CA ALA A 296 -7.42 -12.57 -9.04
C ALA A 296 -7.65 -11.13 -9.56
N GLY A 297 -8.05 -10.19 -8.70
CA GLY A 297 -8.28 -8.79 -9.04
C GLY A 297 -7.00 -7.98 -9.22
N ALA A 298 -7.15 -6.70 -9.62
CA ALA A 298 -6.04 -5.79 -9.88
C ALA A 298 -5.59 -4.98 -8.63
N GLY A 299 -6.40 -4.94 -7.56
CA GLY A 299 -6.15 -4.14 -6.36
C GLY A 299 -5.06 -4.69 -5.42
N TRP A 300 -3.93 -5.13 -5.97
CA TRP A 300 -2.89 -5.83 -5.23
C TRP A 300 -2.20 -4.98 -4.13
N ASN A 301 -2.36 -3.66 -4.15
CA ASN A 301 -1.86 -2.75 -3.13
C ASN A 301 -2.82 -2.58 -1.95
N ALA A 302 -4.07 -3.03 -2.07
CA ALA A 302 -5.05 -2.96 -0.99
C ALA A 302 -4.76 -3.99 0.12
N PHE A 303 -4.95 -3.59 1.38
CA PHE A 303 -4.68 -4.46 2.53
C PHE A 303 -5.50 -5.75 2.52
N GLY A 304 -6.74 -5.69 2.05
CA GLY A 304 -7.58 -6.89 1.90
C GLY A 304 -6.99 -7.89 0.92
N PHE A 305 -6.44 -7.44 -0.21
CA PHE A 305 -5.75 -8.31 -1.15
C PHE A 305 -4.51 -8.96 -0.51
N ILE A 306 -3.69 -8.15 0.16
CA ILE A 306 -2.45 -8.63 0.81
C ILE A 306 -2.76 -9.66 1.89
N ALA A 307 -3.85 -9.45 2.63
CA ALA A 307 -4.27 -10.36 3.68
C ALA A 307 -4.86 -11.67 3.11
N ALA A 308 -5.66 -11.60 2.03
CA ALA A 308 -6.15 -12.77 1.33
C ALA A 308 -5.00 -13.61 0.75
N GLU A 309 -4.00 -12.95 0.18
CA GLU A 309 -2.78 -13.59 -0.33
C GLU A 309 -2.00 -14.29 0.79
N ALA A 310 -1.88 -13.67 1.97
CA ALA A 310 -1.23 -14.26 3.13
C ALA A 310 -2.00 -15.48 3.67
N ASP A 311 -3.33 -15.42 3.72
CA ASP A 311 -4.17 -16.53 4.21
C ASP A 311 -4.23 -17.71 3.25
N LEU A 312 -4.18 -17.49 1.95
CA LEU A 312 -4.11 -18.57 0.96
C LEU A 312 -2.82 -19.39 1.04
N ARG A 313 -1.78 -18.87 1.68
CA ARG A 313 -0.49 -19.57 1.87
C ARG A 313 -0.39 -20.32 3.19
N ARG A 314 -1.34 -20.14 4.08
CA ARG A 314 -1.42 -20.82 5.40
C ARG A 314 -2.34 -22.03 5.34
#